data_59c5ab9592f3ffa401574a0f77312221
#
_entry.id   59c5ab9592f3ffa401574a0f77312221
#
_cell.length_a   1.000
_cell.length_b   1.000
_cell.length_c   1.000
_cell.angle_alpha   90.00
_cell.angle_beta   90.00
_cell.angle_gamma   90.00
#
_symmetry.space_group_name_H-M   'P 1'
#
loop_
_entity.id
_entity.type
_entity.pdbx_description
1 polymer ?
#
loop_
_entity_poly.entity_id
_entity_poly.type
_entity_poly.pdbx_seq_one_letter_code
_entity_poly.pdbx_strand_id
1 'polypeptide(L)'
;MSLDGAAEQLRARLDAKHRAREVGLRNARQAIRSSANAIRAAHRAELDRADQLLAEAHELLAVAESTLAAHPDVYYAGFLQDAQKEYAEALATRALVAGDPVPPPEDVGVGDAPYLNGLAETVGELRRHLLDVLRRGDLPRATTLFAAMEEIHALLADLDFPEAITGNLRRSTDVARSIIERTRSDLTLTVIQRDLADALRHRPMGPPEGSQGGAPVGPPEGSGEPQGGPPVGQGES
;
A
#
# COMPACT_ATOMS: atom_id res chain seq x y z
N MET A 1 -54.39 -19.39 20.75
CA MET A 1 -53.40 -19.93 19.82
C MET A 1 -52.77 -21.12 20.51
N SER A 2 -52.79 -22.31 19.91
CA SER A 2 -52.12 -23.49 20.51
C SER A 2 -50.60 -23.37 20.32
N LEU A 3 -49.82 -24.04 21.17
CA LEU A 3 -48.35 -24.07 21.04
C LEU A 3 -47.95 -24.72 19.71
N ASP A 4 -48.68 -25.70 19.19
CA ASP A 4 -48.43 -26.35 17.91
C ASP A 4 -48.57 -25.37 16.74
N GLY A 5 -49.61 -24.55 16.72
CA GLY A 5 -49.81 -23.52 15.71
C GLY A 5 -48.72 -22.42 15.76
N ALA A 6 -48.24 -22.07 16.97
CA ALA A 6 -47.13 -21.14 17.12
C ALA A 6 -45.79 -21.74 16.61
N ALA A 7 -45.56 -23.03 16.87
CA ALA A 7 -44.35 -23.73 16.42
C ALA A 7 -44.31 -23.83 14.88
N GLU A 8 -45.43 -24.10 14.23
CA GLU A 8 -45.50 -24.17 12.76
C GLU A 8 -45.21 -22.81 12.12
N GLN A 9 -45.78 -21.72 12.63
CA GLN A 9 -45.51 -20.37 12.16
C GLN A 9 -44.05 -19.97 12.37
N LEU A 10 -43.42 -20.34 13.50
CA LEU A 10 -42.04 -20.08 13.78
C LEU A 10 -41.12 -20.84 12.81
N ARG A 11 -41.38 -22.13 12.55
CA ARG A 11 -40.61 -22.90 11.56
C ARG A 11 -40.68 -22.26 10.19
N ALA A 12 -41.86 -21.89 9.70
CA ALA A 12 -42.00 -21.26 8.39
C ALA A 12 -41.16 -19.95 8.27
N ARG A 13 -41.17 -19.10 9.31
CA ARG A 13 -40.38 -17.86 9.33
C ARG A 13 -38.87 -18.14 9.38
N LEU A 14 -38.45 -19.08 10.22
CA LEU A 14 -37.04 -19.45 10.34
C LEU A 14 -36.52 -20.10 9.07
N ASP A 15 -37.33 -20.94 8.40
CA ASP A 15 -36.98 -21.54 7.12
C ASP A 15 -36.81 -20.49 6.00
N ALA A 16 -37.70 -19.49 5.96
CA ALA A 16 -37.59 -18.38 5.01
C ALA A 16 -36.30 -17.58 5.25
N LYS A 17 -36.02 -17.20 6.51
CA LYS A 17 -34.81 -16.49 6.92
C LYS A 17 -33.55 -17.33 6.61
N HIS A 18 -33.54 -18.61 6.90
CA HIS A 18 -32.43 -19.51 6.61
C HIS A 18 -32.12 -19.56 5.12
N ARG A 19 -33.13 -19.71 4.27
CA ARG A 19 -32.97 -19.68 2.80
C ARG A 19 -32.36 -18.35 2.34
N ALA A 20 -32.88 -17.21 2.82
CA ALA A 20 -32.38 -15.91 2.47
C ALA A 20 -30.89 -15.77 2.89
N ARG A 21 -30.57 -16.22 4.12
CA ARG A 21 -29.17 -16.21 4.61
C ARG A 21 -28.22 -17.04 3.73
N GLU A 22 -28.62 -18.24 3.34
CA GLU A 22 -27.78 -19.12 2.50
C GLU A 22 -27.51 -18.53 1.10
N VAL A 23 -28.53 -17.87 0.50
CA VAL A 23 -28.36 -17.15 -0.76
C VAL A 23 -27.46 -15.95 -0.58
N GLY A 24 -27.73 -15.09 0.41
CA GLY A 24 -26.92 -13.91 0.71
C GLY A 24 -25.46 -14.27 0.98
N LEU A 25 -25.20 -15.27 1.82
CA LEU A 25 -23.84 -15.71 2.17
C LEU A 25 -23.06 -16.26 0.97
N ARG A 26 -23.75 -17.01 0.08
CA ARG A 26 -23.14 -17.52 -1.16
C ARG A 26 -22.71 -16.40 -2.08
N ASN A 27 -23.59 -15.43 -2.33
CA ASN A 27 -23.32 -14.29 -3.19
C ASN A 27 -22.23 -13.39 -2.58
N ALA A 28 -22.29 -13.09 -1.30
CA ALA A 28 -21.24 -12.32 -0.59
C ALA A 28 -19.85 -12.97 -0.74
N ARG A 29 -19.74 -14.29 -0.52
CA ARG A 29 -18.47 -15.02 -0.71
C ARG A 29 -17.97 -14.99 -2.15
N GLN A 30 -18.87 -15.00 -3.11
CA GLN A 30 -18.49 -14.91 -4.52
C GLN A 30 -18.07 -13.49 -4.89
N ALA A 31 -18.76 -12.46 -4.40
CA ALA A 31 -18.36 -11.07 -4.56
C ALA A 31 -16.95 -10.82 -4.02
N ILE A 32 -16.63 -11.33 -2.82
CA ILE A 32 -15.27 -11.28 -2.25
C ILE A 32 -14.23 -11.91 -3.21
N ARG A 33 -14.54 -13.07 -3.78
CA ARG A 33 -13.62 -13.74 -4.72
C ARG A 33 -13.43 -12.93 -6.00
N SER A 34 -14.51 -12.36 -6.56
CA SER A 34 -14.43 -11.53 -7.77
C SER A 34 -13.67 -10.24 -7.50
N SER A 35 -13.88 -9.58 -6.36
CA SER A 35 -13.13 -8.40 -5.90
C SER A 35 -11.63 -8.69 -5.75
N ALA A 36 -11.26 -9.76 -5.06
CA ALA A 36 -9.86 -10.17 -4.92
C ALA A 36 -9.20 -10.52 -6.26
N ASN A 37 -9.96 -11.09 -7.21
CA ASN A 37 -9.46 -11.35 -8.57
C ASN A 37 -9.31 -10.05 -9.38
N ALA A 38 -10.19 -9.06 -9.18
CA ALA A 38 -10.10 -7.75 -9.80
C ALA A 38 -8.82 -7.01 -9.35
N ILE A 39 -8.50 -7.03 -8.05
CA ILE A 39 -7.24 -6.48 -7.52
C ILE A 39 -6.03 -7.14 -8.20
N ARG A 40 -6.03 -8.47 -8.32
CA ARG A 40 -4.94 -9.18 -9.01
C ARG A 40 -4.82 -8.81 -10.48
N ALA A 41 -5.95 -8.64 -11.17
CA ALA A 41 -5.97 -8.21 -12.57
C ALA A 41 -5.43 -6.77 -12.70
N ALA A 42 -5.84 -5.84 -11.82
CA ALA A 42 -5.34 -4.47 -11.79
C ALA A 42 -3.81 -4.43 -11.61
N HIS A 43 -3.25 -5.21 -10.66
CA HIS A 43 -1.79 -5.29 -10.47
C HIS A 43 -1.03 -5.80 -11.71
N ARG A 44 -1.67 -6.60 -12.55
CA ARG A 44 -1.10 -7.06 -13.83
C ARG A 44 -1.37 -6.10 -15.00
N ALA A 45 -1.97 -4.95 -14.73
CA ALA A 45 -2.45 -3.98 -15.73
C ALA A 45 -3.49 -4.55 -16.70
N GLU A 46 -4.23 -5.58 -16.32
CA GLU A 46 -5.36 -6.18 -17.05
C GLU A 46 -6.65 -5.43 -16.67
N LEU A 47 -6.74 -4.13 -17.00
CA LEU A 47 -7.80 -3.25 -16.48
C LEU A 47 -9.20 -3.65 -16.96
N ASP A 48 -9.37 -4.04 -18.22
CA ASP A 48 -10.65 -4.53 -18.75
C ASP A 48 -11.13 -5.78 -17.99
N ARG A 49 -10.20 -6.65 -17.62
CA ARG A 49 -10.52 -7.84 -16.82
C ARG A 49 -10.90 -7.48 -15.39
N ALA A 50 -10.22 -6.51 -14.80
CA ALA A 50 -10.57 -5.99 -13.49
C ALA A 50 -11.98 -5.41 -13.49
N ASP A 51 -12.33 -4.61 -14.51
CA ASP A 51 -13.66 -4.00 -14.65
C ASP A 51 -14.77 -5.05 -14.80
N GLN A 52 -14.55 -6.11 -15.58
CA GLN A 52 -15.49 -7.22 -15.69
C GLN A 52 -15.74 -7.92 -14.34
N LEU A 53 -14.67 -8.15 -13.57
CA LEU A 53 -14.77 -8.81 -12.27
C LEU A 53 -15.44 -7.91 -11.22
N LEU A 54 -15.23 -6.59 -11.31
CA LEU A 54 -15.92 -5.62 -10.46
C LEU A 54 -17.42 -5.54 -10.79
N ALA A 55 -17.79 -5.57 -12.07
CA ALA A 55 -19.18 -5.63 -12.48
C ALA A 55 -19.87 -6.92 -11.95
N GLU A 56 -19.20 -8.07 -12.06
CA GLU A 56 -19.69 -9.33 -11.47
C GLU A 56 -19.87 -9.23 -9.94
N ALA A 57 -18.91 -8.64 -9.23
CA ALA A 57 -18.99 -8.44 -7.78
C ALA A 57 -20.16 -7.54 -7.39
N HIS A 58 -20.39 -6.46 -8.14
CA HIS A 58 -21.51 -5.55 -7.93
C HIS A 58 -22.87 -6.25 -8.08
N GLU A 59 -23.05 -7.02 -9.15
CA GLU A 59 -24.29 -7.79 -9.36
C GLU A 59 -24.55 -8.79 -8.24
N LEU A 60 -23.51 -9.48 -7.76
CA LEU A 60 -23.62 -10.42 -6.64
C LEU A 60 -24.00 -9.73 -5.33
N LEU A 61 -23.42 -8.54 -5.05
CA LEU A 61 -23.81 -7.73 -3.90
C LEU A 61 -25.25 -7.27 -3.98
N ALA A 62 -25.70 -6.78 -5.13
CA ALA A 62 -27.09 -6.37 -5.34
C ALA A 62 -28.09 -7.52 -5.10
N VAL A 63 -27.76 -8.75 -5.55
CA VAL A 63 -28.57 -9.95 -5.27
C VAL A 63 -28.58 -10.28 -3.77
N ALA A 64 -27.43 -10.19 -3.09
CA ALA A 64 -27.34 -10.45 -1.66
C ALA A 64 -28.16 -9.44 -0.85
N GLU A 65 -28.03 -8.16 -1.15
CA GLU A 65 -28.74 -7.05 -0.50
C GLU A 65 -30.25 -7.19 -0.65
N SER A 66 -30.73 -7.38 -1.89
CA SER A 66 -32.17 -7.53 -2.16
C SER A 66 -32.76 -8.76 -1.47
N THR A 67 -32.02 -9.88 -1.44
CA THR A 67 -32.43 -11.11 -0.77
C THR A 67 -32.53 -10.95 0.75
N LEU A 68 -31.65 -10.16 1.35
CA LEU A 68 -31.55 -9.97 2.80
C LEU A 68 -32.39 -8.79 3.32
N ALA A 69 -32.90 -7.93 2.44
CA ALA A 69 -33.64 -6.72 2.81
C ALA A 69 -34.80 -6.95 3.79
N ALA A 70 -35.49 -8.10 3.66
CA ALA A 70 -36.60 -8.50 4.56
C ALA A 70 -36.11 -9.07 5.92
N HIS A 71 -34.82 -9.25 6.13
CA HIS A 71 -34.19 -9.86 7.30
C HIS A 71 -33.05 -9.02 7.86
N PRO A 72 -33.31 -7.86 8.49
CA PRO A 72 -32.27 -6.91 8.94
C PRO A 72 -31.23 -7.53 9.88
N ASP A 73 -31.63 -8.46 10.73
CA ASP A 73 -30.73 -9.17 11.64
C ASP A 73 -29.71 -10.08 10.92
N VAL A 74 -30.05 -10.56 9.73
CA VAL A 74 -29.14 -11.31 8.87
C VAL A 74 -28.37 -10.38 7.94
N TYR A 75 -29.01 -9.31 7.46
CA TYR A 75 -28.38 -8.29 6.63
C TYR A 75 -27.15 -7.66 7.33
N TYR A 76 -27.29 -7.34 8.62
CA TYR A 76 -26.23 -6.75 9.44
C TYR A 76 -25.42 -7.77 10.24
N ALA A 77 -25.39 -9.02 9.84
CA ALA A 77 -24.61 -10.07 10.50
C ALA A 77 -23.09 -10.04 10.19
N GLY A 78 -22.63 -9.08 9.41
CA GLY A 78 -21.21 -8.81 9.11
C GLY A 78 -20.75 -9.33 7.73
N PHE A 79 -21.16 -10.51 7.30
CA PHE A 79 -20.65 -11.12 6.06
C PHE A 79 -20.96 -10.33 4.77
N LEU A 80 -22.08 -9.59 4.75
CA LEU A 80 -22.42 -8.70 3.64
C LEU A 80 -21.54 -7.45 3.66
N GLN A 81 -21.38 -6.84 4.84
CA GLN A 81 -20.51 -5.68 5.05
C GLN A 81 -19.05 -6.00 4.73
N ASP A 82 -18.58 -7.20 5.07
CA ASP A 82 -17.25 -7.67 4.65
C ASP A 82 -17.11 -7.73 3.13
N ALA A 83 -18.13 -8.25 2.44
CA ALA A 83 -18.12 -8.30 0.98
C ALA A 83 -18.19 -6.91 0.32
N GLN A 84 -18.97 -5.99 0.88
CA GLN A 84 -19.02 -4.58 0.46
C GLN A 84 -17.66 -3.89 0.65
N LYS A 85 -16.97 -4.16 1.77
CA LYS A 85 -15.63 -3.65 2.06
C LYS A 85 -14.60 -4.12 1.02
N GLU A 86 -14.56 -5.40 0.73
CA GLU A 86 -13.66 -5.97 -0.29
C GLU A 86 -13.94 -5.43 -1.70
N TYR A 87 -15.20 -5.14 -1.99
CA TYR A 87 -15.59 -4.52 -3.25
C TYR A 87 -15.12 -3.05 -3.34
N ALA A 88 -15.28 -2.27 -2.28
CA ALA A 88 -14.80 -0.89 -2.20
C ALA A 88 -13.26 -0.83 -2.32
N GLU A 89 -12.53 -1.73 -1.63
CA GLU A 89 -11.08 -1.88 -1.76
C GLU A 89 -10.67 -2.14 -3.22
N ALA A 90 -11.36 -3.07 -3.88
CA ALA A 90 -11.03 -3.46 -5.24
C ALA A 90 -11.27 -2.32 -6.24
N LEU A 91 -12.38 -1.58 -6.10
CA LEU A 91 -12.67 -0.40 -6.92
C LEU A 91 -11.62 0.69 -6.73
N ALA A 92 -11.30 1.05 -5.49
CA ALA A 92 -10.32 2.08 -5.18
C ALA A 92 -8.90 1.66 -5.67
N THR A 93 -8.53 0.40 -5.47
CA THR A 93 -7.24 -0.13 -5.95
C THR A 93 -7.16 -0.06 -7.47
N ARG A 94 -8.20 -0.52 -8.17
CA ARG A 94 -8.25 -0.46 -9.65
C ARG A 94 -8.13 0.96 -10.16
N ALA A 95 -8.88 1.90 -9.57
CA ALA A 95 -8.86 3.31 -9.97
C ALA A 95 -7.44 3.88 -9.80
N LEU A 96 -6.85 3.76 -8.62
CA LEU A 96 -5.54 4.34 -8.32
C LEU A 96 -4.39 3.68 -9.09
N VAL A 97 -4.48 2.38 -9.36
CA VAL A 97 -3.52 1.68 -10.23
C VAL A 97 -3.61 2.15 -11.67
N ALA A 98 -4.79 2.48 -12.16
CA ALA A 98 -4.97 3.07 -13.49
C ALA A 98 -4.55 4.55 -13.56
N GLY A 99 -4.52 5.25 -12.44
CA GLY A 99 -4.30 6.70 -12.38
C GLY A 99 -5.61 7.51 -12.40
N ASP A 100 -6.71 6.82 -12.18
CA ASP A 100 -8.04 7.42 -12.09
C ASP A 100 -8.33 7.89 -10.65
N PRO A 101 -9.25 8.84 -10.43
CA PRO A 101 -9.70 9.22 -9.09
C PRO A 101 -10.45 8.06 -8.41
N VAL A 102 -10.39 8.02 -7.08
CA VAL A 102 -11.20 7.08 -6.30
C VAL A 102 -12.68 7.41 -6.47
N PRO A 103 -13.54 6.44 -6.81
CA PRO A 103 -14.98 6.67 -6.90
C PRO A 103 -15.55 7.12 -5.54
N PRO A 104 -16.42 8.14 -5.51
CA PRO A 104 -17.05 8.59 -4.27
C PRO A 104 -18.04 7.54 -3.73
N PRO A 105 -18.40 7.60 -2.42
CA PRO A 105 -19.26 6.59 -1.78
C PRO A 105 -20.58 6.32 -2.50
N GLU A 106 -21.21 7.36 -3.04
CA GLU A 106 -22.47 7.32 -3.77
C GLU A 106 -22.38 6.51 -5.08
N ASP A 107 -21.22 6.51 -5.73
CA ASP A 107 -20.99 5.76 -6.98
C ASP A 107 -20.61 4.30 -6.70
N VAL A 108 -20.03 4.03 -5.52
CA VAL A 108 -19.68 2.66 -5.09
C VAL A 108 -20.90 1.89 -4.64
N GLY A 109 -21.89 2.56 -4.05
CA GLY A 109 -23.17 1.96 -3.66
C GLY A 109 -23.08 1.00 -2.48
N VAL A 110 -22.09 1.18 -1.58
CA VAL A 110 -21.94 0.40 -0.34
C VAL A 110 -22.16 1.28 0.88
N GLY A 111 -22.27 0.67 2.07
CA GLY A 111 -22.39 1.46 3.31
C GLY A 111 -21.11 2.23 3.66
N ASP A 112 -21.25 3.29 4.49
CA ASP A 112 -20.14 4.15 4.88
C ASP A 112 -18.98 3.38 5.55
N ALA A 113 -19.28 2.53 6.53
CA ALA A 113 -18.26 1.76 7.23
C ALA A 113 -17.50 0.77 6.31
N PRO A 114 -18.15 -0.03 5.45
CA PRO A 114 -17.48 -0.81 4.41
C PRO A 114 -16.62 0.02 3.47
N TYR A 115 -17.11 1.18 3.00
CA TYR A 115 -16.36 2.06 2.13
C TYR A 115 -15.06 2.55 2.78
N LEU A 116 -15.16 3.11 4.00
CA LEU A 116 -14.01 3.65 4.73
C LEU A 116 -12.98 2.57 5.08
N ASN A 117 -13.44 1.40 5.51
CA ASN A 117 -12.53 0.29 5.80
C ASN A 117 -11.90 -0.28 4.52
N GLY A 118 -12.63 -0.32 3.40
CA GLY A 118 -12.11 -0.67 2.09
C GLY A 118 -11.00 0.28 1.62
N LEU A 119 -11.19 1.59 1.79
CA LEU A 119 -10.13 2.57 1.53
C LEU A 119 -8.88 2.35 2.40
N ALA A 120 -9.07 2.00 3.67
CA ALA A 120 -7.94 1.71 4.55
C ALA A 120 -7.14 0.49 4.07
N GLU A 121 -7.80 -0.57 3.58
CA GLU A 121 -7.15 -1.76 3.03
C GLU A 121 -6.49 -1.49 1.68
N THR A 122 -7.05 -0.59 0.86
CA THR A 122 -6.44 -0.11 -0.39
C THR A 122 -5.00 0.40 -0.18
N VAL A 123 -4.69 1.01 0.96
CA VAL A 123 -3.32 1.46 1.29
C VAL A 123 -2.31 0.31 1.23
N GLY A 124 -2.70 -0.90 1.65
CA GLY A 124 -1.88 -2.10 1.56
C GLY A 124 -1.62 -2.54 0.12
N GLU A 125 -2.64 -2.53 -0.72
CA GLU A 125 -2.55 -2.88 -2.14
C GLU A 125 -1.75 -1.83 -2.94
N LEU A 126 -1.92 -0.55 -2.60
CA LEU A 126 -1.10 0.52 -3.20
C LEU A 126 0.37 0.37 -2.85
N ARG A 127 0.72 0.02 -1.60
CA ARG A 127 2.11 -0.27 -1.24
C ARG A 127 2.69 -1.39 -2.10
N ARG A 128 1.94 -2.49 -2.26
CA ARG A 128 2.35 -3.61 -3.10
C ARG A 128 2.66 -3.16 -4.52
N HIS A 129 1.73 -2.40 -5.12
CA HIS A 129 1.89 -1.89 -6.48
C HIS A 129 3.06 -0.89 -6.59
N LEU A 130 3.19 0.01 -5.60
CA LEU A 130 4.28 0.99 -5.51
C LEU A 130 5.65 0.31 -5.51
N LEU A 131 5.83 -0.76 -4.74
CA LEU A 131 7.10 -1.50 -4.71
C LEU A 131 7.42 -2.16 -6.07
N ASP A 132 6.40 -2.65 -6.79
CA ASP A 132 6.58 -3.18 -8.14
C ASP A 132 6.94 -2.07 -9.15
N VAL A 133 6.36 -0.89 -9.01
CA VAL A 133 6.69 0.31 -9.79
C VAL A 133 8.13 0.77 -9.52
N LEU A 134 8.55 0.80 -8.27
CA LEU A 134 9.95 1.14 -7.88
C LEU A 134 10.96 0.16 -8.47
N ARG A 135 10.67 -1.15 -8.48
CA ARG A 135 11.53 -2.16 -9.10
C ARG A 135 11.73 -1.93 -10.60
N ARG A 136 10.77 -1.30 -11.28
CA ARG A 136 10.87 -0.90 -12.69
C ARG A 136 11.59 0.44 -12.88
N GLY A 137 11.95 1.14 -11.78
CA GLY A 137 12.62 2.43 -11.81
C GLY A 137 11.72 3.64 -12.03
N ASP A 138 10.40 3.47 -12.01
CA ASP A 138 9.43 4.57 -12.21
C ASP A 138 9.15 5.29 -10.87
N LEU A 139 10.11 6.12 -10.46
CA LEU A 139 10.01 6.92 -9.24
C LEU A 139 8.87 7.95 -9.27
N PRO A 140 8.60 8.67 -10.37
CA PRO A 140 7.46 9.60 -10.44
C PRO A 140 6.13 8.91 -10.15
N ARG A 141 5.89 7.75 -10.76
CA ARG A 141 4.66 6.98 -10.52
C ARG A 141 4.57 6.49 -9.06
N ALA A 142 5.66 6.00 -8.51
CA ALA A 142 5.72 5.57 -7.11
C ALA A 142 5.40 6.74 -6.15
N THR A 143 5.90 7.95 -6.43
CA THR A 143 5.59 9.14 -5.64
C THR A 143 4.10 9.52 -5.72
N THR A 144 3.48 9.42 -6.90
CA THR A 144 2.03 9.65 -7.07
C THR A 144 1.20 8.66 -6.25
N LEU A 145 1.56 7.37 -6.29
CA LEU A 145 0.88 6.34 -5.49
C LEU A 145 1.05 6.58 -3.99
N PHE A 146 2.23 7.00 -3.57
CA PHE A 146 2.49 7.34 -2.18
C PHE A 146 1.66 8.53 -1.70
N ALA A 147 1.52 9.59 -2.52
CA ALA A 147 0.66 10.73 -2.22
C ALA A 147 -0.81 10.29 -2.04
N ALA A 148 -1.32 9.41 -2.91
CA ALA A 148 -2.67 8.87 -2.75
C ALA A 148 -2.86 8.06 -1.45
N MET A 149 -1.83 7.31 -1.00
CA MET A 149 -1.87 6.63 0.30
C MET A 149 -1.98 7.63 1.45
N GLU A 150 -1.24 8.74 1.39
CA GLU A 150 -1.28 9.81 2.41
C GLU A 150 -2.64 10.52 2.42
N GLU A 151 -3.23 10.80 1.25
CA GLU A 151 -4.56 11.40 1.12
C GLU A 151 -5.65 10.51 1.72
N ILE A 152 -5.64 9.20 1.43
CA ILE A 152 -6.55 8.23 2.04
C ILE A 152 -6.40 8.27 3.55
N HIS A 153 -5.18 8.20 4.08
CA HIS A 153 -4.97 8.21 5.53
C HIS A 153 -5.42 9.51 6.17
N ALA A 154 -5.19 10.67 5.54
CA ALA A 154 -5.64 11.96 6.05
C ALA A 154 -7.16 12.02 6.18
N LEU A 155 -7.90 11.56 5.15
CA LEU A 155 -9.34 11.42 5.18
C LEU A 155 -9.81 10.52 6.32
N LEU A 156 -9.22 9.33 6.47
CA LEU A 156 -9.63 8.37 7.51
C LEU A 156 -9.32 8.88 8.93
N ALA A 157 -8.23 9.62 9.10
CA ALA A 157 -7.81 10.17 10.39
C ALA A 157 -8.69 11.35 10.86
N ASP A 158 -9.34 12.05 9.93
CA ASP A 158 -10.29 13.15 10.23
C ASP A 158 -11.67 12.64 10.69
N LEU A 159 -11.97 11.35 10.47
CA LEU A 159 -13.27 10.74 10.79
C LEU A 159 -13.24 10.08 12.17
N ASP A 160 -13.40 10.88 13.23
CA ASP A 160 -13.43 10.40 14.62
C ASP A 160 -14.88 10.12 15.07
N PHE A 161 -15.43 8.98 14.66
CA PHE A 161 -16.74 8.49 15.04
C PHE A 161 -16.65 7.17 15.83
N PRO A 162 -17.68 6.86 16.67
CA PRO A 162 -17.71 5.61 17.44
C PRO A 162 -17.59 4.37 16.54
N GLU A 163 -16.88 3.34 17.02
CA GLU A 163 -16.68 2.07 16.28
C GLU A 163 -17.99 1.37 15.89
N ALA A 164 -19.05 1.55 16.69
CA ALA A 164 -20.39 1.04 16.37
C ALA A 164 -20.93 1.58 15.03
N ILE A 165 -20.45 2.73 14.57
CA ILE A 165 -20.85 3.38 13.32
C ILE A 165 -19.83 3.06 12.22
N THR A 166 -18.54 3.03 12.54
CA THR A 166 -17.44 2.95 11.56
C THR A 166 -16.80 1.57 11.43
N GLY A 167 -17.19 0.60 12.23
CA GLY A 167 -16.74 -0.79 12.12
C GLY A 167 -15.21 -0.97 12.15
N ASN A 168 -14.57 -0.74 13.29
CA ASN A 168 -13.10 -0.87 13.47
C ASN A 168 -12.24 0.12 12.67
N LEU A 169 -12.77 1.23 12.19
CA LEU A 169 -12.06 2.21 11.36
C LEU A 169 -10.76 2.70 12.01
N ARG A 170 -10.77 2.97 13.33
CA ARG A 170 -9.58 3.38 14.08
C ARG A 170 -8.42 2.40 13.91
N ARG A 171 -8.69 1.10 14.07
CA ARG A 171 -7.68 0.06 13.89
C ARG A 171 -7.18 0.01 12.44
N SER A 172 -8.09 0.10 11.47
CA SER A 172 -7.74 0.10 10.03
C SER A 172 -6.87 1.32 9.69
N THR A 173 -7.18 2.49 10.25
CA THR A 173 -6.39 3.73 10.09
C THR A 173 -4.99 3.60 10.71
N ASP A 174 -4.86 2.98 11.88
CA ASP A 174 -3.53 2.73 12.51
C ASP A 174 -2.68 1.75 11.70
N VAL A 175 -3.29 0.73 11.12
CA VAL A 175 -2.61 -0.20 10.19
C VAL A 175 -2.15 0.54 8.94
N ALA A 176 -3.01 1.36 8.33
CA ALA A 176 -2.68 2.18 7.17
C ALA A 176 -1.50 3.12 7.47
N ARG A 177 -1.51 3.80 8.62
CA ARG A 177 -0.39 4.63 9.10
C ARG A 177 0.93 3.87 9.12
N SER A 178 0.94 2.68 9.73
CA SER A 178 2.13 1.84 9.82
C SER A 178 2.67 1.41 8.45
N ILE A 179 1.77 1.18 7.49
CA ILE A 179 2.13 0.86 6.11
C ILE A 179 2.76 2.07 5.43
N ILE A 180 2.18 3.25 5.59
CA ILE A 180 2.67 4.51 5.01
C ILE A 180 4.06 4.86 5.55
N GLU A 181 4.29 4.77 6.85
CA GLU A 181 5.59 5.06 7.46
C GLU A 181 6.71 4.16 6.91
N ARG A 182 6.44 2.86 6.76
CA ARG A 182 7.37 1.92 6.13
C ARG A 182 7.60 2.24 4.65
N THR A 183 6.54 2.59 3.93
CA THR A 183 6.64 2.94 2.51
C THR A 183 7.43 4.22 2.30
N ARG A 184 7.26 5.21 3.17
CA ARG A 184 8.06 6.46 3.17
C ARG A 184 9.54 6.18 3.34
N SER A 185 9.91 5.28 4.26
CA SER A 185 11.30 4.87 4.46
C SER A 185 11.88 4.20 3.21
N ASP A 186 11.15 3.27 2.60
CA ASP A 186 11.59 2.57 1.38
C ASP A 186 11.77 3.56 0.21
N LEU A 187 10.83 4.48 0.04
CA LEU A 187 10.87 5.50 -1.01
C LEU A 187 12.08 6.46 -0.80
N THR A 188 12.28 6.92 0.43
CA THR A 188 13.41 7.82 0.78
C THR A 188 14.74 7.15 0.49
N LEU A 189 14.92 5.88 0.89
CA LEU A 189 16.14 5.13 0.62
C LEU A 189 16.37 4.97 -0.90
N THR A 190 15.33 4.70 -1.66
CA THR A 190 15.41 4.57 -3.12
C THR A 190 15.84 5.87 -3.79
N VAL A 191 15.31 7.03 -3.33
CA VAL A 191 15.72 8.36 -3.82
C VAL A 191 17.20 8.60 -3.55
N ILE A 192 17.64 8.42 -2.29
CA ILE A 192 19.04 8.62 -1.90
C ILE A 192 19.99 7.72 -2.71
N GLN A 193 19.65 6.46 -2.89
CA GLN A 193 20.46 5.51 -3.68
C GLN A 193 20.55 5.93 -5.15
N ARG A 194 19.46 6.42 -5.73
CA ARG A 194 19.44 6.93 -7.10
C ARG A 194 20.32 8.16 -7.25
N ASP A 195 20.16 9.14 -6.35
CA ASP A 195 20.96 10.38 -6.37
C ASP A 195 22.45 10.09 -6.22
N LEU A 196 22.81 9.15 -5.34
CA LEU A 196 24.20 8.70 -5.18
C LEU A 196 24.73 8.03 -6.45
N ALA A 197 23.94 7.14 -7.06
CA ALA A 197 24.32 6.47 -8.30
C ALA A 197 24.49 7.48 -9.45
N ASP A 198 23.67 8.51 -9.53
CA ASP A 198 23.78 9.59 -10.50
C ASP A 198 25.03 10.45 -10.24
N ALA A 199 25.30 10.80 -9.00
CA ALA A 199 26.50 11.54 -8.61
C ALA A 199 27.80 10.79 -8.94
N LEU A 200 27.82 9.46 -8.73
CA LEU A 200 28.97 8.62 -9.07
C LEU A 200 29.18 8.52 -10.59
N ARG A 201 28.11 8.46 -11.39
CA ARG A 201 28.19 8.44 -12.85
C ARG A 201 28.70 9.75 -13.45
N HIS A 202 28.38 10.88 -12.82
CA HIS A 202 28.77 12.22 -13.28
C HIS A 202 30.05 12.72 -12.63
N ARG A 203 30.73 11.91 -11.80
CA ARG A 203 32.05 12.28 -11.24
C ARG A 203 33.06 12.36 -12.39
N PRO A 204 33.66 13.56 -12.68
CA PRO A 204 34.69 13.63 -13.68
C PRO A 204 35.84 12.69 -13.25
N MET A 205 36.26 11.80 -14.13
CA MET A 205 37.52 11.07 -13.94
C MET A 205 38.61 12.11 -13.89
N GLY A 206 39.16 12.33 -12.70
CA GLY A 206 40.39 13.14 -12.56
C GLY A 206 41.45 12.60 -13.53
N PRO A 207 42.36 13.46 -14.01
CA PRO A 207 43.44 12.98 -14.84
C PRO A 207 44.16 11.83 -14.12
N PRO A 208 44.64 10.81 -14.85
CA PRO A 208 45.34 9.68 -14.24
C PRO A 208 46.53 10.24 -13.44
N GLU A 209 46.62 9.94 -12.15
CA GLU A 209 47.82 10.16 -11.35
C GLU A 209 48.92 9.24 -11.93
N GLY A 210 49.69 9.79 -12.83
CA GLY A 210 50.73 9.00 -13.48
C GLY A 210 51.51 9.78 -14.50
N SER A 211 52.34 10.69 -14.05
CA SER A 211 53.74 10.83 -14.49
C SER A 211 54.36 12.04 -13.81
N GLN A 212 54.78 11.84 -12.59
CA GLN A 212 55.88 12.63 -12.11
C GLN A 212 57.10 12.11 -12.85
N GLY A 213 57.41 12.80 -13.95
CA GLY A 213 58.62 12.59 -14.71
C GLY A 213 59.84 12.69 -13.80
N GLY A 214 60.65 11.66 -13.79
CA GLY A 214 61.90 11.61 -13.12
C GLY A 214 62.78 12.82 -13.53
N ALA A 215 63.17 13.61 -12.55
CA ALA A 215 64.25 14.57 -12.74
C ALA A 215 65.53 13.82 -13.11
N PRO A 216 66.34 14.31 -14.06
CA PRO A 216 67.64 13.69 -14.40
C PRO A 216 68.63 13.87 -13.22
N VAL A 217 69.17 12.75 -12.77
CA VAL A 217 70.27 12.69 -11.82
C VAL A 217 71.50 13.20 -12.54
N GLY A 218 72.01 14.38 -12.15
CA GLY A 218 73.34 14.91 -12.54
C GLY A 218 74.45 14.14 -11.82
N PRO A 219 75.66 14.07 -12.43
CA PRO A 219 76.76 13.25 -11.92
C PRO A 219 77.43 13.82 -10.67
N PRO A 220 78.12 12.99 -9.86
CA PRO A 220 78.80 13.44 -8.62
C PRO A 220 80.13 14.06 -8.88
N GLU A 221 80.39 15.27 -8.43
CA GLU A 221 81.76 15.86 -8.19
C GLU A 221 81.95 15.95 -6.68
N GLY A 222 82.86 15.42 -6.15
CA GLY A 222 84.32 15.41 -5.96
C GLY A 222 84.66 16.02 -4.62
N SER A 223 85.13 15.17 -3.68
CA SER A 223 86.17 15.30 -2.69
C SER A 223 86.43 16.67 -1.95
N GLY A 224 86.38 16.58 -0.63
CA GLY A 224 86.98 17.61 0.27
C GLY A 224 86.75 17.31 1.76
N GLU A 225 87.58 16.51 2.38
CA GLU A 225 87.78 16.38 3.83
C GLU A 225 88.59 17.61 4.38
N PRO A 226 88.91 17.66 5.71
CA PRO A 226 88.05 17.60 6.93
C PRO A 226 88.38 18.81 7.88
N GLN A 227 87.73 18.94 8.98
CA GLN A 227 88.32 19.27 10.29
C GLN A 227 87.32 19.86 11.29
N GLY A 228 87.46 19.37 12.52
CA GLY A 228 87.23 20.12 13.72
C GLY A 228 86.04 19.70 14.62
N GLY A 229 86.37 18.85 15.57
CA GLY A 229 85.44 18.57 16.72
C GLY A 229 85.71 19.59 17.85
N PRO A 230 85.34 19.23 19.09
CA PRO A 230 84.01 19.34 19.75
C PRO A 230 84.09 20.42 20.88
N PRO A 231 83.45 20.52 22.03
CA PRO A 231 82.43 19.63 22.70
C PRO A 231 81.31 20.35 23.52
N VAL A 232 80.41 19.54 24.08
CA VAL A 232 79.85 19.57 25.46
C VAL A 232 78.85 20.66 25.88
N GLY A 233 77.79 20.21 26.54
CA GLY A 233 76.95 20.91 27.51
C GLY A 233 75.47 20.46 27.49
N GLN A 234 75.10 19.45 28.20
CA GLN A 234 74.42 19.35 29.49
C GLN A 234 73.28 20.33 29.76
N GLY A 235 72.16 19.78 30.24
CA GLY A 235 71.30 20.39 31.23
C GLY A 235 69.79 20.30 30.87
N GLU A 236 69.11 19.26 31.35
CA GLU A 236 68.07 19.29 32.41
C GLU A 236 67.09 20.48 32.32
N SER A 237 65.82 20.17 32.12
CA SER A 237 64.74 19.93 33.11
C SER A 237 63.50 19.45 32.42
#